data_2f9d51fcee6800e667f0a85c83ba3a06
#
_entry.id   2f9d51fcee6800e667f0a85c83ba3a06
#
_cell.length_a   1.000
_cell.length_b   1.000
_cell.length_c   1.000
_cell.angle_alpha   90.00
_cell.angle_beta   90.00
_cell.angle_gamma   90.00
#
_symmetry.space_group_name_H-M   'P 1'
#
loop_
_entity.id
_entity.type
_entity.pdbx_description
1 polymer ?
#
loop_
_entity_poly.entity_id
_entity_poly.type
_entity_poly.pdbx_seq_one_letter_code
_entity_poly.pdbx_strand_id
1 'polypeptide(L)'
;LKWKGGKGDLVRDFVDACLKHGVKPGIYLGIRWNSFFGVHDFKVAGSGEMQGNRQAYYNQMVEGMVTEICTRYGPLFEIWFDGGASHPEKGAPDVLPIVKKLQPHCLFYHNEQLAEARWGGSESGTVGYPNWSTFAYNYTGSGESAPSGISKNGFALLKHGDSLGKYWVPAMADAPLRGHGGRHEWFWEPGDEAHIYPLNNLVDMYYKSVGRNATLILGLTPDNTGLLPEADVQQTLLQADYVSA
;
A
#
# COMPACT_ATOMS: atom_id res chain seq x y z
N LEU A 1 25.49 -2.96 4.83
CA LEU A 1 25.08 -4.26 4.32
C LEU A 1 26.18 -4.83 3.43
N LYS A 2 26.52 -6.13 3.59
CA LYS A 2 27.57 -6.79 2.77
C LYS A 2 27.06 -7.22 1.38
N TRP A 3 25.76 -7.19 1.14
CA TRP A 3 25.16 -7.60 -0.11
C TRP A 3 25.68 -6.78 -1.31
N LYS A 4 26.06 -7.45 -2.38
CA LYS A 4 26.73 -6.86 -3.55
C LYS A 4 27.92 -5.95 -3.18
N GLY A 5 28.67 -6.28 -2.12
CA GLY A 5 29.81 -5.46 -1.64
C GLY A 5 29.40 -4.08 -1.13
N GLY A 6 28.19 -3.93 -0.64
CA GLY A 6 27.62 -2.66 -0.19
C GLY A 6 27.12 -1.73 -1.30
N LYS A 7 27.10 -2.20 -2.55
CA LYS A 7 26.67 -1.45 -3.75
C LYS A 7 25.32 -1.93 -4.29
N GLY A 8 24.62 -2.78 -3.54
CA GLY A 8 23.31 -3.28 -3.96
C GLY A 8 22.24 -2.17 -3.91
N ASP A 9 21.39 -2.11 -4.92
CA ASP A 9 20.22 -1.24 -5.00
C ASP A 9 18.99 -2.10 -5.33
N LEU A 10 18.30 -2.53 -4.26
CA LEU A 10 17.17 -3.43 -4.38
C LEU A 10 16.00 -2.79 -5.13
N VAL A 11 15.78 -1.48 -4.94
CA VAL A 11 14.72 -0.74 -5.62
C VAL A 11 15.00 -0.67 -7.12
N ARG A 12 16.26 -0.44 -7.49
CA ARG A 12 16.69 -0.46 -8.90
C ARG A 12 16.47 -1.84 -9.52
N ASP A 13 16.95 -2.90 -8.86
CA ASP A 13 16.80 -4.26 -9.35
C ASP A 13 15.31 -4.62 -9.55
N PHE A 14 14.43 -4.21 -8.63
CA PHE A 14 12.98 -4.40 -8.74
C PHE A 14 12.37 -3.62 -9.91
N VAL A 15 12.66 -2.32 -10.01
CA VAL A 15 12.12 -1.48 -11.09
C VAL A 15 12.58 -1.97 -12.46
N ASP A 16 13.87 -2.31 -12.61
CA ASP A 16 14.42 -2.83 -13.86
C ASP A 16 13.77 -4.18 -14.23
N ALA A 17 13.50 -5.05 -13.27
CA ALA A 17 12.75 -6.27 -13.48
C ALA A 17 11.30 -6.01 -13.94
N CYS A 18 10.59 -5.08 -13.28
CA CYS A 18 9.25 -4.68 -13.70
C CYS A 18 9.24 -4.20 -15.16
N LEU A 19 10.12 -3.28 -15.51
CA LEU A 19 10.20 -2.73 -16.87
C LEU A 19 10.56 -3.80 -17.90
N LYS A 20 11.49 -4.69 -17.58
CA LYS A 20 11.88 -5.82 -18.47
C LYS A 20 10.69 -6.73 -18.79
N HIS A 21 9.77 -6.90 -17.88
CA HIS A 21 8.60 -7.78 -18.05
C HIS A 21 7.29 -7.03 -18.37
N GLY A 22 7.36 -5.73 -18.67
CA GLY A 22 6.18 -4.93 -19.01
C GLY A 22 5.23 -4.67 -17.84
N VAL A 23 5.73 -4.80 -16.61
CA VAL A 23 4.99 -4.53 -15.37
C VAL A 23 5.28 -3.11 -14.91
N LYS A 24 4.27 -2.38 -14.47
CA LYS A 24 4.44 -1.02 -13.94
C LYS A 24 4.92 -1.09 -12.49
N PRO A 25 6.06 -0.45 -12.15
CA PRO A 25 6.56 -0.47 -10.77
C PRO A 25 5.76 0.45 -9.85
N GLY A 26 5.38 -0.04 -8.69
CA GLY A 26 4.86 0.73 -7.57
C GLY A 26 5.74 0.54 -6.33
N ILE A 27 5.77 1.51 -5.43
CA ILE A 27 6.59 1.46 -4.22
C ILE A 27 5.71 1.64 -2.98
N TYR A 28 5.86 0.69 -2.05
CA TYR A 28 5.26 0.74 -0.73
C TYR A 28 6.20 1.39 0.29
N LEU A 29 5.68 2.32 1.08
CA LEU A 29 6.41 3.05 2.11
C LEU A 29 5.62 3.11 3.41
N GLY A 30 6.20 2.65 4.51
CA GLY A 30 5.67 2.83 5.85
C GLY A 30 6.27 4.07 6.51
N ILE A 31 5.47 5.14 6.66
CA ILE A 31 5.92 6.39 7.30
C ILE A 31 5.12 6.74 8.56
N ARG A 32 4.12 5.95 8.90
CA ARG A 32 3.26 6.19 10.07
C ARG A 32 3.93 5.79 11.38
N TRP A 33 4.78 4.77 11.33
CA TRP A 33 5.54 4.25 12.48
C TRP A 33 7.02 4.16 12.16
N ASN A 34 7.86 4.48 13.12
CA ASN A 34 9.30 4.29 13.01
C ASN A 34 9.92 4.05 14.40
N SER A 35 10.36 2.84 14.66
CA SER A 35 10.91 2.42 15.96
C SER A 35 12.20 3.16 16.32
N PHE A 36 13.05 3.43 15.32
CA PHE A 36 14.33 4.12 15.56
C PHE A 36 14.15 5.55 16.06
N PHE A 37 13.20 6.29 15.46
CA PHE A 37 12.87 7.65 15.91
C PHE A 37 11.84 7.67 17.05
N GLY A 38 11.22 6.53 17.38
CA GLY A 38 10.10 6.47 18.33
C GLY A 38 8.85 7.16 17.79
N VAL A 39 8.61 7.03 16.48
CA VAL A 39 7.43 7.58 15.82
C VAL A 39 6.26 6.62 15.95
N HIS A 40 5.14 7.14 16.39
CA HIS A 40 3.84 6.47 16.40
C HIS A 40 2.80 7.46 15.87
N ASP A 41 2.02 7.02 14.89
CA ASP A 41 1.00 7.85 14.23
C ASP A 41 1.57 9.21 13.74
N PHE A 42 2.67 9.12 12.98
CA PHE A 42 3.44 10.24 12.40
C PHE A 42 4.19 11.13 13.41
N LYS A 43 4.09 10.88 14.70
CA LYS A 43 4.65 11.74 15.74
C LYS A 43 5.71 11.03 16.56
N VAL A 44 6.82 11.72 16.80
CA VAL A 44 7.83 11.27 17.77
C VAL A 44 7.25 11.39 19.17
N ALA A 45 7.38 10.31 19.95
CA ALA A 45 6.94 10.29 21.35
C ALA A 45 7.74 11.26 22.22
N GLY A 46 7.08 11.85 23.23
CA GLY A 46 7.68 12.78 24.19
C GLY A 46 7.23 14.23 24.01
N SER A 47 7.98 15.15 24.57
CA SER A 47 7.69 16.58 24.56
C SER A 47 8.99 17.40 24.68
N GLY A 48 8.88 18.72 24.43
CA GLY A 48 9.98 19.66 24.53
C GLY A 48 10.92 19.68 23.33
N GLU A 49 12.03 20.38 23.48
CA GLU A 49 12.95 20.66 22.37
C GLU A 49 13.58 19.39 21.76
N MET A 50 13.96 18.42 22.58
CA MET A 50 14.53 17.17 22.11
C MET A 50 13.55 16.39 21.23
N GLN A 51 12.28 16.34 21.62
CA GLN A 51 11.24 15.72 20.83
C GLN A 51 11.03 16.45 19.50
N GLY A 52 10.99 17.81 19.53
CA GLY A 52 10.85 18.63 18.32
C GLY A 52 12.01 18.42 17.34
N ASN A 53 13.25 18.37 17.83
CA ASN A 53 14.41 18.09 17.00
C ASN A 53 14.35 16.71 16.37
N ARG A 54 13.97 15.67 17.10
CA ARG A 54 13.80 14.31 16.56
C ARG A 54 12.70 14.25 15.52
N GLN A 55 11.59 14.96 15.73
CA GLN A 55 10.51 15.06 14.74
C GLN A 55 11.00 15.71 13.44
N ALA A 56 11.74 16.81 13.53
CA ALA A 56 12.30 17.49 12.37
C ALA A 56 13.28 16.59 11.58
N TYR A 57 14.15 15.86 12.27
CA TYR A 57 15.03 14.87 11.63
C TYR A 57 14.26 13.74 10.97
N TYR A 58 13.22 13.23 11.62
CA TYR A 58 12.37 12.21 11.03
C TYR A 58 11.69 12.70 9.76
N ASN A 59 11.08 13.88 9.80
CA ASN A 59 10.41 14.46 8.63
C ASN A 59 11.40 14.66 7.48
N GLN A 60 12.58 15.24 7.76
CA GLN A 60 13.64 15.44 6.77
C GLN A 60 14.13 14.10 6.16
N MET A 61 14.28 13.07 6.97
CA MET A 61 14.66 11.74 6.50
C MET A 61 13.60 11.17 5.54
N VAL A 62 12.33 11.24 5.91
CA VAL A 62 11.22 10.75 5.08
C VAL A 62 11.11 11.53 3.77
N GLU A 63 11.14 12.84 3.83
CA GLU A 63 11.07 13.72 2.65
C GLU A 63 12.26 13.48 1.72
N GLY A 64 13.45 13.28 2.28
CA GLY A 64 14.66 12.90 1.54
C GLY A 64 14.52 11.54 0.86
N MET A 65 14.00 10.53 1.57
CA MET A 65 13.77 9.18 1.03
C MET A 65 12.73 9.22 -0.10
N VAL A 66 11.61 9.93 0.07
CA VAL A 66 10.59 10.08 -0.97
C VAL A 66 11.15 10.82 -2.19
N THR A 67 11.95 11.87 -1.98
CA THR A 67 12.63 12.59 -3.07
C THR A 67 13.57 11.66 -3.84
N GLU A 68 14.36 10.84 -3.14
CA GLU A 68 15.26 9.87 -3.75
C GLU A 68 14.49 8.85 -4.60
N ILE A 69 13.42 8.26 -4.07
CA ILE A 69 12.57 7.31 -4.77
C ILE A 69 11.93 7.95 -6.01
N CYS A 70 11.43 9.16 -5.90
CA CYS A 70 10.79 9.85 -7.00
C CYS A 70 11.75 10.32 -8.11
N THR A 71 13.06 10.40 -7.85
CA THR A 71 14.03 10.95 -8.80
C THR A 71 14.95 9.91 -9.42
N ARG A 72 15.24 8.79 -8.73
CA ARG A 72 16.29 7.87 -9.15
C ARG A 72 15.82 6.70 -10.00
N TYR A 73 14.55 6.31 -9.94
CA TYR A 73 14.08 5.02 -10.46
C TYR A 73 13.18 5.13 -11.69
N GLY A 74 13.02 6.31 -12.25
CA GLY A 74 12.15 6.55 -13.39
C GLY A 74 10.67 6.66 -13.03
N PRO A 75 9.75 6.55 -14.00
CA PRO A 75 8.32 6.69 -13.74
C PRO A 75 7.79 5.57 -12.85
N LEU A 76 7.10 5.95 -11.77
CA LEU A 76 6.40 5.05 -10.89
C LEU A 76 4.90 5.08 -11.19
N PHE A 77 4.25 3.92 -11.07
CA PHE A 77 2.80 3.82 -11.24
C PHE A 77 2.06 4.27 -9.97
N GLU A 78 2.58 3.90 -8.82
CA GLU A 78 1.94 4.13 -7.53
C GLU A 78 2.99 4.33 -6.43
N ILE A 79 2.69 5.20 -5.47
CA ILE A 79 3.33 5.21 -4.16
C ILE A 79 2.25 4.97 -3.12
N TRP A 80 2.42 3.88 -2.39
CA TRP A 80 1.54 3.48 -1.30
C TRP A 80 2.18 3.82 0.05
N PHE A 81 1.62 4.82 0.73
CA PHE A 81 1.98 5.07 2.12
C PHE A 81 1.06 4.27 3.03
N ASP A 82 1.55 3.17 3.59
CA ASP A 82 0.76 2.32 4.48
C ASP A 82 0.32 3.08 5.74
N GLY A 83 -0.97 2.97 6.06
CA GLY A 83 -1.60 3.79 7.09
C GLY A 83 -1.75 5.28 6.71
N GLY A 84 -1.39 5.64 5.46
CA GLY A 84 -1.53 6.97 4.90
C GLY A 84 -0.33 7.88 5.08
N ALA A 85 -0.49 9.12 4.57
CA ALA A 85 0.36 10.27 4.85
C ALA A 85 -0.50 11.36 5.48
N SER A 86 -0.10 11.86 6.65
CA SER A 86 -0.84 12.89 7.37
C SER A 86 -0.39 14.30 6.97
N HIS A 87 -1.07 15.29 7.46
CA HIS A 87 -0.84 16.69 7.12
C HIS A 87 0.38 17.29 7.83
N PRO A 88 1.21 18.10 7.13
CA PRO A 88 2.38 18.75 7.76
C PRO A 88 2.01 19.70 8.90
N GLU A 89 0.85 20.34 8.86
CA GLU A 89 0.35 21.16 9.96
C GLU A 89 0.03 20.37 11.25
N LYS A 90 -0.09 19.06 11.13
CA LYS A 90 -0.16 18.12 12.26
C LYS A 90 1.22 17.63 12.71
N GLY A 91 2.30 18.09 12.05
CA GLY A 91 3.68 17.72 12.35
C GLY A 91 4.23 16.54 11.53
N ALA A 92 3.46 15.99 10.61
CA ALA A 92 3.90 14.91 9.72
C ALA A 92 4.86 15.40 8.61
N PRO A 93 5.63 14.49 7.95
CA PRO A 93 6.42 14.83 6.76
C PRO A 93 5.53 15.34 5.61
N ASP A 94 6.03 16.33 4.86
CA ASP A 94 5.30 16.91 3.71
C ASP A 94 5.65 16.19 2.40
N VAL A 95 5.02 15.05 2.16
CA VAL A 95 5.36 14.16 1.04
C VAL A 95 4.53 14.41 -0.22
N LEU A 96 3.31 14.96 -0.12
CA LEU A 96 2.42 15.16 -1.26
C LEU A 96 3.03 16.09 -2.32
N PRO A 97 3.56 17.29 -1.99
CA PRO A 97 4.18 18.16 -2.97
C PRO A 97 5.38 17.53 -3.69
N ILE A 98 6.15 16.71 -2.96
CA ILE A 98 7.30 15.99 -3.52
C ILE A 98 6.83 15.03 -4.60
N VAL A 99 5.87 14.14 -4.27
CA VAL A 99 5.35 13.17 -5.21
C VAL A 99 4.70 13.85 -6.42
N LYS A 100 3.82 14.82 -6.20
CA LYS A 100 3.11 15.51 -7.31
C LYS A 100 4.02 16.31 -8.22
N LYS A 101 5.11 16.88 -7.69
CA LYS A 101 6.10 17.58 -8.49
C LYS A 101 7.00 16.65 -9.31
N LEU A 102 7.46 15.54 -8.70
CA LEU A 102 8.48 14.67 -9.28
C LEU A 102 7.88 13.49 -10.04
N GLN A 103 6.69 13.05 -9.66
CA GLN A 103 5.94 11.93 -10.25
C GLN A 103 4.47 12.35 -10.51
N PRO A 104 4.18 13.29 -11.41
CA PRO A 104 2.85 13.87 -11.56
C PRO A 104 1.77 12.88 -12.01
N HIS A 105 2.15 11.74 -12.58
CA HIS A 105 1.26 10.68 -13.05
C HIS A 105 1.21 9.46 -12.13
N CYS A 106 1.94 9.50 -11.01
CA CYS A 106 1.95 8.45 -10.01
C CYS A 106 0.68 8.53 -9.14
N LEU A 107 0.04 7.41 -8.91
CA LEU A 107 -1.09 7.33 -7.98
C LEU A 107 -0.60 7.56 -6.54
N PHE A 108 -1.26 8.47 -5.87
CA PHE A 108 -1.06 8.73 -4.44
C PHE A 108 -2.16 8.00 -3.67
N TYR A 109 -1.82 6.79 -3.18
CA TYR A 109 -2.79 5.85 -2.67
C TYR A 109 -3.10 6.08 -1.19
N HIS A 110 -4.39 6.13 -0.86
CA HIS A 110 -4.99 6.04 0.46
C HIS A 110 -4.41 7.02 1.50
N ASN A 111 -4.52 8.33 1.25
CA ASN A 111 -3.93 9.37 2.10
C ASN A 111 -4.95 10.39 2.62
N GLU A 112 -4.62 11.05 3.72
CA GLU A 112 -5.44 12.12 4.29
C GLU A 112 -5.43 13.41 3.47
N GLN A 113 -4.32 13.68 2.76
CA GLN A 113 -4.16 14.91 1.99
C GLN A 113 -4.82 14.81 0.61
N LEU A 114 -4.59 13.70 -0.08
CA LEU A 114 -5.15 13.38 -1.39
C LEU A 114 -5.19 11.86 -1.55
N ALA A 115 -6.29 11.34 -2.07
CA ALA A 115 -6.38 9.94 -2.44
C ALA A 115 -6.89 9.81 -3.88
N GLU A 116 -6.13 9.13 -4.72
CA GLU A 116 -6.49 8.79 -6.10
C GLU A 116 -7.02 7.37 -6.20
N ALA A 117 -6.81 6.59 -5.15
CA ALA A 117 -7.44 5.30 -4.89
C ALA A 117 -7.65 5.15 -3.39
N ARG A 118 -8.61 4.32 -2.98
CA ARG A 118 -8.93 4.07 -1.57
C ARG A 118 -8.70 2.61 -1.21
N TRP A 119 -8.32 2.36 0.02
CA TRP A 119 -8.34 1.01 0.57
C TRP A 119 -9.77 0.45 0.63
N GLY A 120 -9.94 -0.81 0.31
CA GLY A 120 -11.24 -1.48 0.26
C GLY A 120 -11.88 -1.77 1.62
N GLY A 121 -11.26 -1.31 2.71
CA GLY A 121 -11.80 -1.40 4.08
C GLY A 121 -11.59 -2.75 4.76
N SER A 122 -10.86 -3.68 4.17
CA SER A 122 -10.42 -4.94 4.77
C SER A 122 -9.33 -5.59 3.93
N GLU A 123 -8.45 -6.35 4.55
CA GLU A 123 -7.39 -7.11 3.90
C GLU A 123 -7.86 -8.53 3.51
N SER A 124 -9.07 -8.60 2.97
CA SER A 124 -9.71 -9.87 2.56
C SER A 124 -9.71 -10.11 1.06
N GLY A 125 -9.07 -9.23 0.26
CA GLY A 125 -9.12 -9.27 -1.19
C GLY A 125 -10.50 -8.98 -1.77
N THR A 126 -11.42 -8.39 -1.00
CA THR A 126 -12.81 -8.17 -1.43
C THR A 126 -13.31 -6.78 -1.07
N VAL A 127 -14.28 -6.29 -1.84
CA VAL A 127 -15.05 -5.07 -1.53
C VAL A 127 -16.53 -5.39 -1.37
N GLY A 128 -17.29 -4.45 -0.86
CA GLY A 128 -18.74 -4.59 -0.72
C GLY A 128 -19.48 -4.71 -2.06
N TYR A 129 -20.78 -5.00 -1.98
CA TYR A 129 -21.68 -4.95 -3.14
C TYR A 129 -22.94 -4.17 -2.75
N PRO A 130 -23.35 -3.13 -3.52
CA PRO A 130 -22.60 -2.56 -4.65
C PRO A 130 -21.32 -1.88 -4.20
N ASN A 131 -20.36 -1.67 -5.14
CA ASN A 131 -19.17 -0.88 -4.94
C ASN A 131 -19.06 0.20 -6.01
N TRP A 132 -18.94 1.46 -5.58
CA TRP A 132 -18.85 2.63 -6.43
C TRP A 132 -17.42 3.13 -6.48
N SER A 133 -16.91 3.46 -7.66
CA SER A 133 -15.60 4.12 -7.81
C SER A 133 -15.64 5.60 -7.45
N THR A 134 -16.84 6.17 -7.31
CA THR A 134 -17.03 7.52 -6.79
C THR A 134 -16.99 7.55 -5.27
N PHE A 135 -16.58 8.69 -4.71
CA PHE A 135 -16.38 8.89 -3.29
C PHE A 135 -16.75 10.30 -2.85
N ALA A 136 -17.17 10.46 -1.60
CA ALA A 136 -17.58 11.76 -1.08
C ALA A 136 -16.43 12.76 -0.95
N TYR A 137 -15.19 12.26 -0.79
CA TYR A 137 -13.99 13.03 -0.53
C TYR A 137 -12.88 12.66 -1.52
N ASN A 138 -11.94 13.58 -1.77
CA ASN A 138 -10.70 13.33 -2.51
C ASN A 138 -9.52 12.98 -1.59
N TYR A 139 -9.81 12.51 -0.40
CA TYR A 139 -8.86 12.03 0.58
C TYR A 139 -9.47 10.85 1.34
N THR A 140 -8.62 10.02 1.89
CA THR A 140 -8.98 8.89 2.74
C THR A 140 -8.04 8.86 3.93
N GLY A 141 -8.37 8.11 4.94
CA GLY A 141 -7.51 7.89 6.10
C GLY A 141 -7.92 6.61 6.79
N SER A 142 -7.06 6.07 7.61
CA SER A 142 -7.32 4.91 8.44
C SER A 142 -7.18 5.25 9.93
N GLY A 143 -7.98 4.61 10.77
CA GLY A 143 -7.90 4.77 12.22
C GLY A 143 -8.34 6.15 12.72
N GLU A 144 -7.66 6.65 13.74
CA GLU A 144 -7.98 7.92 14.42
C GLU A 144 -7.76 9.16 13.53
N SER A 145 -6.93 9.01 12.50
CA SER A 145 -6.63 10.08 11.54
C SER A 145 -7.72 10.25 10.48
N ALA A 146 -8.69 9.35 10.40
CA ALA A 146 -9.78 9.47 9.43
C ALA A 146 -10.58 10.75 9.70
N PRO A 147 -10.94 11.54 8.66
CA PRO A 147 -11.80 12.70 8.82
C PRO A 147 -13.08 12.33 9.58
N SER A 148 -13.57 13.23 10.41
CA SER A 148 -14.71 12.97 11.32
C SER A 148 -15.99 12.45 10.61
N GLY A 149 -16.17 12.75 9.32
CA GLY A 149 -17.22 12.20 8.48
C GLY A 149 -16.98 10.75 8.04
N ILE A 150 -15.72 10.35 7.86
CA ILE A 150 -15.34 8.97 7.51
C ILE A 150 -15.32 8.09 8.77
N SER A 151 -14.94 8.63 9.93
CA SER A 151 -14.82 7.86 11.17
C SER A 151 -16.15 7.27 11.68
N LYS A 152 -17.28 7.90 11.42
CA LYS A 152 -18.60 7.42 11.85
C LYS A 152 -19.20 6.32 10.96
N ASN A 153 -18.81 6.26 9.67
CA ASN A 153 -19.25 5.26 8.70
C ASN A 153 -18.06 4.66 7.93
N GLY A 154 -16.84 4.78 8.46
CA GLY A 154 -15.58 4.68 7.75
C GLY A 154 -15.40 3.41 6.95
N PHE A 155 -15.58 2.25 7.56
CA PHE A 155 -15.39 0.99 6.85
C PHE A 155 -16.48 0.72 5.81
N ALA A 156 -17.73 1.09 6.05
CA ALA A 156 -18.81 0.93 5.07
C ALA A 156 -18.56 1.81 3.85
N LEU A 157 -18.17 3.07 4.05
CA LEU A 157 -17.86 3.99 2.95
C LEU A 157 -16.62 3.54 2.16
N LEU A 158 -15.58 3.06 2.82
CA LEU A 158 -14.40 2.49 2.16
C LEU A 158 -14.76 1.25 1.32
N LYS A 159 -15.59 0.36 1.86
CA LYS A 159 -16.01 -0.88 1.17
C LYS A 159 -16.94 -0.64 -0.01
N HIS A 160 -17.86 0.32 0.10
CA HIS A 160 -18.91 0.51 -0.88
C HIS A 160 -18.74 1.72 -1.79
N GLY A 161 -17.89 2.69 -1.44
CA GLY A 161 -17.85 3.98 -2.10
C GLY A 161 -19.14 4.77 -1.87
N ASP A 162 -19.39 5.77 -2.70
CA ASP A 162 -20.55 6.64 -2.62
C ASP A 162 -21.14 6.87 -4.02
N SER A 163 -22.36 6.40 -4.27
CA SER A 163 -23.04 6.57 -5.57
C SER A 163 -23.26 8.04 -5.95
N LEU A 164 -23.27 8.95 -4.98
CA LEU A 164 -23.44 10.39 -5.18
C LEU A 164 -22.10 11.14 -4.99
N GLY A 165 -21.02 10.42 -4.82
CA GLY A 165 -19.69 10.97 -4.61
C GLY A 165 -19.20 11.80 -5.80
N LYS A 166 -18.52 12.92 -5.50
CA LYS A 166 -18.03 13.88 -6.50
C LYS A 166 -16.65 13.53 -7.05
N TYR A 167 -15.90 12.68 -6.37
CA TYR A 167 -14.52 12.38 -6.67
C TYR A 167 -14.38 10.94 -7.16
N TRP A 168 -13.48 10.74 -8.12
CA TRP A 168 -13.13 9.41 -8.61
C TRP A 168 -12.01 8.84 -7.73
N VAL A 169 -12.34 7.89 -6.85
CA VAL A 169 -11.43 7.25 -5.90
C VAL A 169 -11.75 5.75 -5.86
N PRO A 170 -11.38 4.99 -6.89
CA PRO A 170 -11.68 3.56 -6.97
C PRO A 170 -11.06 2.78 -5.81
N ALA A 171 -11.67 1.66 -5.43
CA ALA A 171 -11.18 0.82 -4.36
C ALA A 171 -10.02 -0.08 -4.83
N MET A 172 -9.08 -0.32 -3.91
CA MET A 172 -8.10 -1.39 -3.97
C MET A 172 -8.39 -2.40 -2.86
N ALA A 173 -8.55 -3.66 -3.23
CA ALA A 173 -8.83 -4.77 -2.32
C ALA A 173 -7.56 -5.61 -2.17
N ASP A 174 -6.96 -5.58 -1.01
CA ASP A 174 -5.72 -6.27 -0.72
C ASP A 174 -5.93 -7.53 0.14
N ALA A 175 -5.09 -8.51 -0.04
CA ALA A 175 -5.00 -9.70 0.80
C ALA A 175 -3.60 -10.32 0.69
N PRO A 176 -3.06 -10.91 1.76
CA PRO A 176 -1.88 -11.76 1.63
C PRO A 176 -2.26 -13.05 0.90
N LEU A 177 -1.40 -13.56 0.03
CA LEU A 177 -1.60 -14.87 -0.60
C LEU A 177 -1.70 -15.99 0.45
N ARG A 178 -0.98 -15.84 1.57
CA ARG A 178 -0.93 -16.78 2.69
C ARG A 178 -1.88 -16.38 3.82
N GLY A 179 -3.17 -16.20 3.49
CA GLY A 179 -4.22 -15.81 4.43
C GLY A 179 -5.29 -16.88 4.71
N HIS A 180 -5.15 -18.09 4.13
CA HIS A 180 -6.13 -19.16 4.27
C HIS A 180 -6.18 -19.74 5.70
N GLY A 181 -7.37 -20.16 6.11
CA GLY A 181 -7.56 -20.77 7.44
C GLY A 181 -7.49 -19.80 8.61
N GLY A 182 -7.66 -18.49 8.37
CA GLY A 182 -7.64 -17.46 9.40
C GLY A 182 -6.25 -16.94 9.75
N ARG A 183 -5.21 -17.42 9.05
CA ARG A 183 -3.89 -16.79 9.11
C ARG A 183 -3.91 -15.49 8.32
N HIS A 184 -3.13 -14.52 8.77
CA HIS A 184 -3.07 -13.21 8.13
C HIS A 184 -1.61 -12.72 8.12
N GLU A 185 -0.83 -13.26 7.17
CA GLU A 185 0.62 -13.07 7.14
C GLU A 185 1.06 -12.35 5.87
N TRP A 186 1.66 -11.18 6.08
CA TRP A 186 2.28 -10.38 5.02
C TRP A 186 3.76 -10.71 4.82
N PHE A 187 4.31 -11.60 5.63
CA PHE A 187 5.71 -12.03 5.57
C PHE A 187 5.81 -13.54 5.51
N TRP A 188 6.85 -14.02 4.84
CA TRP A 188 7.11 -15.43 4.71
C TRP A 188 7.56 -16.07 6.02
N GLU A 189 7.06 -17.26 6.30
CA GLU A 189 7.54 -18.15 7.34
C GLU A 189 7.76 -19.55 6.78
N PRO A 190 8.78 -20.29 7.25
CA PRO A 190 9.02 -21.64 6.77
C PRO A 190 7.88 -22.59 7.21
N GLY A 191 7.40 -23.40 6.26
CA GLY A 191 6.40 -24.44 6.54
C GLY A 191 4.96 -23.95 6.62
N ASP A 192 4.64 -22.76 6.15
CA ASP A 192 3.27 -22.23 6.16
C ASP A 192 2.54 -22.30 4.81
N GLU A 193 2.98 -23.17 3.89
CA GLU A 193 2.36 -23.39 2.58
C GLU A 193 0.89 -23.80 2.65
N ALA A 194 0.48 -24.44 3.75
CA ALA A 194 -0.93 -24.80 3.98
C ALA A 194 -1.86 -23.57 4.10
N HIS A 195 -1.31 -22.39 4.32
CA HIS A 195 -2.04 -21.12 4.39
C HIS A 195 -2.12 -20.37 3.07
N ILE A 196 -1.57 -20.89 1.98
CA ILE A 196 -1.80 -20.38 0.63
C ILE A 196 -3.27 -20.57 0.29
N TYR A 197 -3.94 -19.50 -0.17
CA TYR A 197 -5.34 -19.61 -0.57
C TYR A 197 -5.53 -20.60 -1.72
N PRO A 198 -6.46 -21.58 -1.59
CA PRO A 198 -6.87 -22.41 -2.70
C PRO A 198 -7.40 -21.59 -3.89
N LEU A 199 -7.29 -22.12 -5.10
CA LEU A 199 -7.69 -21.44 -6.33
C LEU A 199 -9.13 -20.89 -6.29
N ASN A 200 -10.08 -21.65 -5.75
CA ASN A 200 -11.48 -21.21 -5.64
C ASN A 200 -11.64 -19.96 -4.75
N ASN A 201 -10.81 -19.79 -3.71
CA ASN A 201 -10.81 -18.59 -2.89
C ASN A 201 -10.21 -17.39 -3.64
N LEU A 202 -9.13 -17.59 -4.39
CA LEU A 202 -8.50 -16.53 -5.19
C LEU A 202 -9.42 -16.06 -6.33
N VAL A 203 -10.14 -17.01 -6.96
CA VAL A 203 -11.17 -16.70 -7.95
C VAL A 203 -12.34 -15.93 -7.33
N ASP A 204 -12.79 -16.33 -6.14
CA ASP A 204 -13.83 -15.61 -5.41
C ASP A 204 -13.39 -14.17 -5.06
N MET A 205 -12.12 -13.99 -4.63
CA MET A 205 -11.54 -12.65 -4.42
C MET A 205 -11.55 -11.84 -5.71
N TYR A 206 -11.16 -12.43 -6.85
CA TYR A 206 -11.19 -11.75 -8.14
C TYR A 206 -12.59 -11.24 -8.49
N TYR A 207 -13.62 -12.08 -8.38
CA TYR A 207 -14.99 -11.66 -8.63
C TYR A 207 -15.51 -10.63 -7.62
N LYS A 208 -15.07 -10.71 -6.37
CA LYS A 208 -15.49 -9.79 -5.30
C LYS A 208 -14.63 -8.53 -5.20
N SER A 209 -13.62 -8.38 -6.03
CA SER A 209 -12.80 -7.16 -6.18
C SER A 209 -12.92 -6.60 -7.59
N VAL A 210 -12.27 -7.20 -8.57
CA VAL A 210 -12.28 -6.74 -9.97
C VAL A 210 -13.70 -6.77 -10.55
N GLY A 211 -14.45 -7.83 -10.30
CA GLY A 211 -15.86 -7.92 -10.68
C GLY A 211 -16.78 -6.91 -9.99
N ARG A 212 -16.27 -6.15 -9.02
CA ARG A 212 -16.97 -5.10 -8.29
C ARG A 212 -16.30 -3.73 -8.40
N ASN A 213 -15.66 -3.43 -9.54
CA ASN A 213 -14.97 -2.15 -9.79
C ASN A 213 -13.84 -1.83 -8.79
N ALA A 214 -13.10 -2.83 -8.33
CA ALA A 214 -11.91 -2.64 -7.50
C ALA A 214 -10.67 -3.27 -8.16
N THR A 215 -9.49 -2.81 -7.81
CA THR A 215 -8.24 -3.51 -8.11
C THR A 215 -7.99 -4.57 -7.06
N LEU A 216 -7.61 -5.78 -7.45
CA LEU A 216 -7.11 -6.79 -6.53
C LEU A 216 -5.59 -6.60 -6.35
N ILE A 217 -5.15 -6.50 -5.10
CA ILE A 217 -3.74 -6.50 -4.71
C ILE A 217 -3.49 -7.79 -3.93
N LEU A 218 -2.61 -8.63 -4.46
CA LEU A 218 -2.25 -9.89 -3.81
C LEU A 218 -0.82 -9.82 -3.31
N GLY A 219 -0.63 -9.96 -1.99
CA GLY A 219 0.66 -9.93 -1.32
C GLY A 219 1.43 -11.24 -1.52
N LEU A 220 2.48 -11.20 -2.34
CA LEU A 220 3.42 -12.31 -2.54
C LEU A 220 4.65 -12.09 -1.65
N THR A 221 5.02 -13.09 -0.88
CA THR A 221 6.10 -12.97 0.11
C THR A 221 7.35 -13.73 -0.32
N PRO A 222 8.44 -13.02 -0.66
CA PRO A 222 9.73 -13.69 -0.89
C PRO A 222 10.21 -14.42 0.37
N ASP A 223 10.85 -15.56 0.18
CA ASP A 223 11.51 -16.29 1.26
C ASP A 223 12.81 -15.62 1.74
N ASN A 224 13.53 -16.26 2.66
CA ASN A 224 14.78 -15.73 3.19
C ASN A 224 15.95 -15.72 2.19
N THR A 225 15.78 -16.27 0.99
CA THR A 225 16.73 -16.16 -0.15
C THR A 225 16.39 -15.01 -1.09
N GLY A 226 15.22 -14.39 -0.92
CA GLY A 226 14.70 -13.31 -1.76
C GLY A 226 13.95 -13.81 -3.00
N LEU A 227 13.60 -15.08 -3.08
CA LEU A 227 12.82 -15.67 -4.15
C LEU A 227 11.39 -15.95 -3.70
N LEU A 228 10.44 -15.87 -4.61
CA LEU A 228 9.09 -16.36 -4.36
C LEU A 228 9.13 -17.89 -4.26
N PRO A 229 8.54 -18.48 -3.19
CA PRO A 229 8.42 -19.93 -3.09
C PRO A 229 7.66 -20.54 -4.26
N GLU A 230 8.07 -21.72 -4.70
CA GLU A 230 7.46 -22.39 -5.85
C GLU A 230 5.95 -22.59 -5.69
N ALA A 231 5.48 -22.91 -4.49
CA ALA A 231 4.05 -23.08 -4.21
C ALA A 231 3.25 -21.79 -4.44
N ASP A 232 3.81 -20.62 -4.07
CA ASP A 232 3.19 -19.30 -4.33
C ASP A 232 3.14 -18.99 -5.82
N VAL A 233 4.22 -19.27 -6.54
CA VAL A 233 4.29 -19.08 -8.00
C VAL A 233 3.26 -19.94 -8.71
N GLN A 234 3.19 -21.23 -8.39
CA GLN A 234 2.23 -22.16 -9.00
C GLN A 234 0.79 -21.74 -8.75
N GLN A 235 0.47 -21.36 -7.53
CA GLN A 235 -0.90 -20.92 -7.18
C GLN A 235 -1.29 -19.62 -7.89
N THR A 236 -0.36 -18.69 -8.03
CA THR A 236 -0.58 -17.43 -8.74
C THR A 236 -0.78 -17.67 -10.24
N LEU A 237 0.00 -18.57 -10.84
CA LEU A 237 -0.16 -18.96 -12.25
C LEU A 237 -1.52 -19.63 -12.51
N LEU A 238 -1.97 -20.54 -11.64
CA LEU A 238 -3.31 -21.14 -11.75
C LEU A 238 -4.43 -20.10 -11.73
N GLN A 239 -4.31 -19.08 -10.87
CA GLN A 239 -5.26 -17.97 -10.86
C GLN A 239 -5.20 -17.16 -12.16
N ALA A 240 -4.02 -16.84 -12.65
CA ALA A 240 -3.83 -16.09 -13.89
C ALA A 240 -4.42 -16.83 -15.10
N ASP A 241 -4.18 -18.13 -15.22
CA ASP A 241 -4.74 -18.97 -16.26
C ASP A 241 -6.27 -18.98 -16.22
N TYR A 242 -6.86 -19.12 -15.03
CA TYR A 242 -8.31 -19.10 -14.86
C TYR A 242 -8.93 -17.76 -15.30
N VAL A 243 -8.30 -16.65 -14.92
CA VAL A 243 -8.81 -15.30 -15.23
C VAL A 243 -8.65 -14.96 -16.72
N SER A 244 -7.69 -15.57 -17.40
CA SER A 244 -7.40 -15.34 -18.83
C SER A 244 -8.20 -16.23 -19.78
N ALA A 245 -8.84 -17.27 -19.27
CA ALA A 245 -9.65 -18.23 -20.05
C ALA A 245 -11.07 -17.71 -20.29
#